data_2e81ca2c44f6f89026e71e6b7e7e038a
#
_entry.id   2e81ca2c44f6f89026e71e6b7e7e038a
#
_cell.length_a   1.000
_cell.length_b   1.000
_cell.length_c   1.000
_cell.angle_alpha   90.00
_cell.angle_beta   90.00
_cell.angle_gamma   90.00
#
_symmetry.space_group_name_H-M   'P 1'
#
loop_
_entity.id
_entity.type
_entity.pdbx_description
1 polymer ?
#
loop_
_entity_poly.entity_id
_entity_poly.type
_entity_poly.pdbx_seq_one_letter_code
_entity_poly.pdbx_strand_id
1 'polypeptide(L)'
;MTFSKNIKEELSKINNLNNKDAVKSELIGYLITNNINIKNGKIKYSTESEYNINRFAKLLNNIGIKKYQIDIQGKVFSININEKINICELELCDNKFILNKNFNDFIDSCVQCKNENQIEIIEKSLVRGSYLGSGSINNPEKIYHLEINYNCEKNVDYIIDVLKKYDINVKKLNNTLYVKDGEEISKLLAFIGANSSVLKFEEIRVFRDMRNNVNRLVNCETANLNKTINAALKQIDDIKFIKKMKKFNELSENLQEIANLRLENPDISLVELGKMLNNPIGKSGVNYRLKSISNFADELRNKWI
;
A
#
# COMPACT_ATOMS: atom_id res chain seq x y z
N MET A 1 5.20 -18.60 5.03
CA MET A 1 4.71 -17.73 6.14
C MET A 1 4.10 -16.47 5.57
N THR A 2 3.08 -15.88 6.22
CA THR A 2 2.52 -14.60 5.79
C THR A 2 3.45 -13.46 6.21
N PHE A 3 3.45 -12.35 5.48
CA PHE A 3 4.26 -11.17 5.82
C PHE A 3 3.98 -10.64 7.24
N SER A 4 2.69 -10.61 7.64
CA SER A 4 2.27 -10.25 9.00
C SER A 4 2.88 -11.16 10.08
N LYS A 5 2.98 -12.47 9.82
CA LYS A 5 3.58 -13.42 10.78
C LYS A 5 5.07 -13.18 10.95
N ASN A 6 5.78 -12.86 9.87
CA ASN A 6 7.22 -12.56 9.93
C ASN A 6 7.50 -11.32 10.78
N ILE A 7 6.69 -10.26 10.63
CA ILE A 7 6.82 -9.06 11.47
C ILE A 7 6.59 -9.39 12.95
N LYS A 8 5.51 -10.10 13.26
CA LYS A 8 5.22 -10.48 14.65
C LYS A 8 6.33 -11.36 15.27
N GLU A 9 6.91 -12.25 14.48
CA GLU A 9 8.05 -13.06 14.93
C GLU A 9 9.28 -12.18 15.19
N GLU A 10 9.63 -11.26 14.28
CA GLU A 10 10.74 -10.33 14.44
C GLU A 10 10.58 -9.47 15.69
N LEU A 11 9.41 -8.82 15.85
CA LEU A 11 9.13 -7.97 16.99
C LEU A 11 9.16 -8.72 18.34
N SER A 12 8.69 -9.97 18.34
CA SER A 12 8.68 -10.80 19.55
C SER A 12 10.08 -11.18 20.05
N LYS A 13 11.10 -11.06 19.19
CA LYS A 13 12.52 -11.36 19.49
C LYS A 13 13.30 -10.15 20.00
N ILE A 14 12.72 -8.95 20.00
CA ILE A 14 13.41 -7.73 20.45
C ILE A 14 13.84 -7.87 21.91
N ASN A 15 15.12 -7.58 22.15
CA ASN A 15 15.70 -7.69 23.48
C ASN A 15 15.63 -6.34 24.22
N ASN A 16 14.51 -6.05 24.89
CA ASN A 16 14.28 -4.85 25.69
C ASN A 16 13.77 -5.17 27.11
N LEU A 17 13.83 -6.43 27.54
CA LEU A 17 13.27 -6.89 28.81
C LEU A 17 13.97 -6.31 30.06
N ASN A 18 15.16 -5.73 29.89
CA ASN A 18 15.90 -5.07 30.98
C ASN A 18 15.34 -3.65 31.28
N ASN A 19 14.62 -3.05 30.34
CA ASN A 19 13.99 -1.74 30.54
C ASN A 19 12.54 -1.94 31.04
N LYS A 20 12.35 -1.72 32.35
CA LYS A 20 11.04 -1.95 33.00
C LYS A 20 9.93 -1.08 32.42
N ASP A 21 10.25 0.17 32.04
CA ASP A 21 9.25 1.11 31.48
C ASP A 21 8.84 0.67 30.07
N ALA A 22 9.80 0.21 29.26
CA ALA A 22 9.52 -0.34 27.95
C ALA A 22 8.68 -1.61 28.03
N VAL A 23 9.00 -2.52 28.98
CA VAL A 23 8.23 -3.75 29.23
C VAL A 23 6.79 -3.43 29.63
N LYS A 24 6.62 -2.50 30.58
CA LYS A 24 5.30 -2.06 31.06
C LYS A 24 4.49 -1.45 29.93
N SER A 25 5.09 -0.55 29.18
CA SER A 25 4.44 0.13 28.05
C SER A 25 4.05 -0.85 26.94
N GLU A 26 4.93 -1.81 26.61
CA GLU A 26 4.64 -2.85 25.61
C GLU A 26 3.46 -3.73 26.05
N LEU A 27 3.40 -4.11 27.34
CA LEU A 27 2.27 -4.85 27.89
C LEU A 27 0.97 -4.04 27.85
N ILE A 28 1.01 -2.76 28.19
CA ILE A 28 -0.13 -1.84 28.07
C ILE A 28 -0.63 -1.85 26.63
N GLY A 29 0.29 -1.78 25.65
CA GLY A 29 -0.05 -1.86 24.23
C GLY A 29 -0.87 -3.13 23.88
N TYR A 30 -0.51 -4.30 24.39
CA TYR A 30 -1.32 -5.50 24.21
C TYR A 30 -2.71 -5.38 24.85
N LEU A 31 -2.77 -4.89 26.09
CA LEU A 31 -3.98 -4.87 26.90
C LEU A 31 -5.08 -3.95 26.35
N ILE A 32 -4.72 -2.91 25.62
CA ILE A 32 -5.67 -1.98 25.00
C ILE A 32 -6.22 -2.46 23.65
N THR A 33 -5.81 -3.65 23.17
CA THR A 33 -6.28 -4.21 21.89
C THR A 33 -7.55 -5.04 22.04
N ASN A 34 -8.23 -5.31 20.93
CA ASN A 34 -9.47 -6.08 20.89
C ASN A 34 -9.29 -7.60 21.11
N ASN A 35 -8.06 -8.11 21.03
CA ASN A 35 -7.76 -9.53 21.28
C ASN A 35 -7.68 -9.89 22.79
N ILE A 36 -7.79 -8.89 23.64
CA ILE A 36 -7.94 -9.08 25.08
C ILE A 36 -9.42 -9.24 25.43
N ASN A 37 -9.77 -10.36 26.04
CA ASN A 37 -11.12 -10.66 26.50
C ASN A 37 -11.13 -10.69 28.03
N ILE A 38 -12.00 -9.90 28.65
CA ILE A 38 -12.14 -9.84 30.11
C ILE A 38 -13.54 -10.37 30.47
N LYS A 39 -13.59 -11.45 31.24
CA LYS A 39 -14.83 -12.02 31.76
C LYS A 39 -14.67 -12.39 33.23
N ASN A 40 -15.57 -11.92 34.08
CA ASN A 40 -15.56 -12.21 35.52
C ASN A 40 -14.20 -11.95 36.17
N GLY A 41 -13.52 -10.85 35.79
CA GLY A 41 -12.21 -10.50 36.33
C GLY A 41 -11.03 -11.35 35.81
N LYS A 42 -11.29 -12.33 34.95
CA LYS A 42 -10.26 -13.13 34.27
C LYS A 42 -9.95 -12.52 32.92
N ILE A 43 -8.67 -12.45 32.61
CA ILE A 43 -8.17 -11.87 31.35
C ILE A 43 -7.66 -13.00 30.47
N LYS A 44 -8.13 -13.02 29.21
CA LYS A 44 -7.67 -13.96 28.19
C LYS A 44 -7.10 -13.20 27.00
N TYR A 45 -5.89 -13.59 26.60
CA TYR A 45 -5.28 -13.18 25.33
C TYR A 45 -5.13 -14.39 24.42
N SER A 46 -5.42 -14.28 23.14
CA SER A 46 -5.31 -15.37 22.17
C SER A 46 -4.61 -14.90 20.89
N THR A 47 -3.77 -15.78 20.31
CA THR A 47 -3.02 -15.53 19.07
C THR A 47 -2.69 -16.85 18.37
N GLU A 48 -2.47 -16.78 17.04
CA GLU A 48 -1.98 -17.94 16.25
C GLU A 48 -0.44 -18.03 16.20
N SER A 49 0.27 -17.13 16.87
CA SER A 49 1.73 -17.07 16.87
C SER A 49 2.31 -17.52 18.20
N GLU A 50 3.06 -18.62 18.18
CA GLU A 50 3.82 -19.09 19.35
C GLU A 50 4.84 -18.05 19.85
N TYR A 51 5.54 -17.38 18.95
CA TYR A 51 6.48 -16.32 19.33
C TYR A 51 5.78 -15.19 20.08
N ASN A 52 4.59 -14.82 19.62
CA ASN A 52 3.83 -13.73 20.20
C ASN A 52 3.27 -14.10 21.59
N ILE A 53 2.76 -15.32 21.77
CA ILE A 53 2.29 -15.77 23.09
C ILE A 53 3.44 -15.86 24.10
N ASN A 54 4.61 -16.34 23.66
CA ASN A 54 5.81 -16.39 24.48
C ASN A 54 6.32 -14.99 24.86
N ARG A 55 6.22 -14.02 23.93
CA ARG A 55 6.54 -12.61 24.24
C ARG A 55 5.63 -12.05 25.31
N PHE A 56 4.32 -12.23 25.16
CA PHE A 56 3.33 -11.78 26.13
C PHE A 56 3.58 -12.39 27.52
N ALA A 57 3.87 -13.71 27.61
CA ALA A 57 4.22 -14.38 28.84
C ALA A 57 5.50 -13.79 29.51
N LYS A 58 6.53 -13.47 28.71
CA LYS A 58 7.75 -12.81 29.23
C LYS A 58 7.47 -11.42 29.81
N LEU A 59 6.61 -10.65 29.15
CA LEU A 59 6.19 -9.32 29.67
C LEU A 59 5.46 -9.45 31.00
N LEU A 60 4.50 -10.40 31.11
CA LEU A 60 3.78 -10.68 32.35
C LEU A 60 4.74 -11.05 33.49
N ASN A 61 5.65 -11.98 33.25
CA ASN A 61 6.63 -12.40 34.24
C ASN A 61 7.53 -11.25 34.71
N ASN A 62 7.93 -10.36 33.81
CA ASN A 62 8.80 -9.23 34.13
C ASN A 62 8.14 -8.20 35.06
N ILE A 63 6.82 -8.02 34.96
CA ILE A 63 6.06 -7.14 35.85
C ILE A 63 5.53 -7.87 37.10
N GLY A 64 5.92 -9.16 37.29
CA GLY A 64 5.57 -9.92 38.49
C GLY A 64 4.27 -10.71 38.42
N ILE A 65 3.57 -10.76 37.28
CA ILE A 65 2.37 -11.56 37.07
C ILE A 65 2.79 -12.99 36.73
N LYS A 66 2.58 -13.93 37.66
CA LYS A 66 3.03 -15.34 37.52
C LYS A 66 1.87 -16.34 37.48
N LYS A 67 0.63 -15.93 37.86
CA LYS A 67 -0.53 -16.82 37.93
C LYS A 67 -1.31 -16.79 36.61
N TYR A 68 -0.78 -17.42 35.61
CA TYR A 68 -1.45 -17.61 34.31
C TYR A 68 -1.26 -19.05 33.80
N GLN A 69 -2.14 -19.45 32.91
CA GLN A 69 -2.08 -20.75 32.21
C GLN A 69 -2.04 -20.50 30.70
N ILE A 70 -1.24 -21.31 30.01
CA ILE A 70 -1.15 -21.30 28.54
C ILE A 70 -1.90 -22.54 28.05
N ASP A 71 -2.89 -22.32 27.20
CA ASP A 71 -3.67 -23.36 26.55
C ASP A 71 -3.40 -23.33 25.05
N ILE A 72 -3.36 -24.52 24.43
CA ILE A 72 -3.17 -24.68 23.00
C ILE A 72 -4.38 -25.45 22.44
N GLN A 73 -5.10 -24.83 21.52
CA GLN A 73 -6.25 -25.43 20.84
C GLN A 73 -6.03 -25.35 19.31
N GLY A 74 -5.58 -26.44 18.72
CA GLY A 74 -5.22 -26.48 17.31
C GLY A 74 -4.06 -25.55 16.99
N LYS A 75 -4.32 -24.45 16.24
CA LYS A 75 -3.33 -23.43 15.89
C LYS A 75 -3.39 -22.18 16.79
N VAL A 76 -4.31 -22.15 17.76
CA VAL A 76 -4.51 -21.00 18.63
C VAL A 76 -3.84 -21.23 19.98
N PHE A 77 -2.98 -20.31 20.36
CA PHE A 77 -2.37 -20.20 21.68
C PHE A 77 -3.15 -19.19 22.51
N SER A 78 -3.45 -19.50 23.75
CA SER A 78 -4.17 -18.62 24.67
C SER A 78 -3.46 -18.54 26.01
N ILE A 79 -3.39 -17.33 26.58
CA ILE A 79 -3.00 -17.12 27.98
C ILE A 79 -4.24 -16.70 28.76
N ASN A 80 -4.54 -17.44 29.83
CA ASN A 80 -5.57 -17.12 30.80
C ASN A 80 -4.92 -16.63 32.10
N ILE A 81 -5.16 -15.38 32.46
CA ILE A 81 -4.59 -14.73 33.65
C ILE A 81 -5.65 -14.79 34.76
N ASN A 82 -5.30 -15.44 35.87
CA ASN A 82 -6.20 -15.69 36.99
C ASN A 82 -5.99 -14.71 38.16
N GLU A 83 -5.19 -13.68 37.97
CA GLU A 83 -4.98 -12.59 38.95
C GLU A 83 -5.31 -11.22 38.34
N LYS A 84 -5.61 -10.26 39.22
CA LYS A 84 -5.86 -8.90 38.75
C LYS A 84 -4.59 -8.26 38.25
N ILE A 85 -4.65 -7.70 37.04
CA ILE A 85 -3.62 -6.82 36.53
C ILE A 85 -3.84 -5.44 37.14
N ASN A 86 -2.91 -4.99 37.94
CA ASN A 86 -2.98 -3.67 38.60
C ASN A 86 -1.90 -2.77 37.93
N ILE A 87 -2.30 -2.06 36.89
CA ILE A 87 -1.47 -1.09 36.17
C ILE A 87 -2.16 0.25 36.29
N CYS A 88 -1.53 1.20 37.02
CA CYS A 88 -2.15 2.48 37.35
C CYS A 88 -2.46 3.37 36.15
N GLU A 89 -1.78 3.13 35.02
CA GLU A 89 -1.96 3.82 33.74
C GLU A 89 -3.17 3.30 32.94
N LEU A 90 -3.83 2.26 33.44
CA LEU A 90 -5.01 1.68 32.80
C LEU A 90 -6.23 1.80 33.71
N GLU A 91 -7.34 2.16 33.12
CA GLU A 91 -8.67 2.08 33.73
C GLU A 91 -9.44 0.91 33.12
N LEU A 92 -10.12 0.16 33.97
CA LEU A 92 -11.02 -0.91 33.53
C LEU A 92 -12.45 -0.39 33.45
N CYS A 93 -12.98 -0.22 32.24
CA CYS A 93 -14.34 0.24 32.00
C CYS A 93 -15.02 -0.75 31.03
N ASP A 94 -16.22 -1.24 31.36
CA ASP A 94 -17.00 -2.18 30.55
C ASP A 94 -16.20 -3.40 30.06
N ASN A 95 -15.40 -3.99 30.93
CA ASN A 95 -14.48 -5.10 30.62
C ASN A 95 -13.43 -4.75 29.52
N LYS A 96 -13.05 -3.48 29.40
CA LYS A 96 -12.03 -2.98 28.48
C LYS A 96 -11.00 -2.16 29.24
N PHE A 97 -9.73 -2.36 28.89
CA PHE A 97 -8.66 -1.49 29.38
C PHE A 97 -8.58 -0.22 28.55
N ILE A 98 -8.63 0.93 29.23
CA ILE A 98 -8.55 2.26 28.63
C ILE A 98 -7.34 2.98 29.21
N LEU A 99 -6.54 3.60 28.35
CA LEU A 99 -5.47 4.50 28.77
C LEU A 99 -6.06 5.69 29.54
N ASN A 100 -5.52 5.96 30.70
CA ASN A 100 -5.93 7.08 31.54
C ASN A 100 -4.84 8.17 31.60
N LYS A 101 -5.11 9.28 32.28
CA LYS A 101 -4.18 10.40 32.42
C LYS A 101 -2.84 10.03 33.09
N ASN A 102 -2.84 8.99 33.94
CA ASN A 102 -1.60 8.56 34.62
C ASN A 102 -0.56 8.02 33.63
N PHE A 103 -0.96 7.62 32.41
CA PHE A 103 0.01 7.28 31.38
C PHE A 103 0.75 8.51 30.86
N ASN A 104 0.09 9.67 30.75
CA ASN A 104 0.75 10.93 30.44
C ASN A 104 1.68 11.34 31.59
N ASP A 105 1.22 11.24 32.84
CA ASP A 105 2.05 11.53 34.01
C ASP A 105 3.27 10.63 34.08
N PHE A 106 3.16 9.37 33.65
CA PHE A 106 4.27 8.42 33.54
C PHE A 106 5.29 8.88 32.47
N ILE A 107 4.83 9.32 31.29
CA ILE A 107 5.69 9.91 30.25
C ILE A 107 6.32 11.20 30.77
N ASP A 108 5.54 12.10 31.38
CA ASP A 108 6.03 13.40 31.88
C ASP A 108 7.07 13.25 33.00
N SER A 109 7.00 12.22 33.82
CA SER A 109 8.04 11.90 34.80
C SER A 109 9.39 11.59 34.14
N CYS A 110 9.38 10.99 32.96
CA CYS A 110 10.58 10.75 32.14
C CYS A 110 11.10 12.05 31.50
N VAL A 111 10.22 12.97 31.11
CA VAL A 111 10.59 14.31 30.60
C VAL A 111 11.35 15.11 31.68
N GLN A 112 10.85 15.10 32.91
CA GLN A 112 11.50 15.81 34.02
C GLN A 112 12.94 15.32 34.27
N CYS A 113 13.21 14.04 33.97
CA CYS A 113 14.55 13.47 34.01
C CYS A 113 15.43 13.83 32.78
N LYS A 114 14.94 14.69 31.84
CA LYS A 114 15.61 15.10 30.60
C LYS A 114 16.06 13.93 29.71
N ASN A 115 15.30 12.85 29.69
CA ASN A 115 15.65 11.66 28.91
C ASN A 115 14.65 11.44 27.75
N GLU A 116 14.78 12.29 26.71
CA GLU A 116 13.94 12.20 25.49
C GLU A 116 14.02 10.81 24.84
N ASN A 117 15.17 10.16 24.89
CA ASN A 117 15.35 8.79 24.39
C ASN A 117 14.47 7.77 25.13
N GLN A 118 14.22 8.00 26.44
CA GLN A 118 13.37 7.10 27.22
C GLN A 118 11.91 7.24 26.83
N ILE A 119 11.43 8.45 26.54
CA ILE A 119 10.08 8.71 26.07
C ILE A 119 9.83 7.98 24.76
N GLU A 120 10.73 8.14 23.81
CA GLU A 120 10.65 7.46 22.51
C GLU A 120 10.62 5.93 22.69
N ILE A 121 11.42 5.37 23.59
CA ILE A 121 11.43 3.93 23.90
C ILE A 121 10.08 3.47 24.45
N ILE A 122 9.46 4.24 25.34
CA ILE A 122 8.15 3.95 25.93
C ILE A 122 7.07 3.99 24.86
N GLU A 123 7.00 5.07 24.07
CA GLU A 123 6.00 5.24 23.02
C GLU A 123 6.16 4.19 21.90
N LYS A 124 7.38 3.89 21.48
CA LYS A 124 7.67 2.78 20.55
C LYS A 124 7.20 1.43 21.09
N SER A 125 7.43 1.19 22.37
CA SER A 125 7.01 -0.06 23.02
C SER A 125 5.50 -0.17 23.13
N LEU A 126 4.78 0.92 23.41
CA LEU A 126 3.32 0.96 23.40
C LEU A 126 2.74 0.56 22.03
N VAL A 127 3.23 1.20 20.97
CA VAL A 127 2.74 0.93 19.60
C VAL A 127 3.14 -0.48 19.15
N ARG A 128 4.34 -0.95 19.51
CA ARG A 128 4.79 -2.32 19.26
C ARG A 128 3.87 -3.34 19.94
N GLY A 129 3.56 -3.14 21.21
CA GLY A 129 2.63 -3.99 21.95
C GLY A 129 1.24 -4.03 21.31
N SER A 130 0.74 -2.89 20.87
CA SER A 130 -0.53 -2.79 20.14
C SER A 130 -0.50 -3.58 18.83
N TYR A 131 0.58 -3.46 18.04
CA TYR A 131 0.73 -4.23 16.82
C TYR A 131 0.83 -5.74 17.07
N LEU A 132 1.60 -6.15 18.05
CA LEU A 132 1.70 -7.56 18.47
C LEU A 132 0.35 -8.09 18.97
N GLY A 133 -0.41 -7.28 19.70
CA GLY A 133 -1.71 -7.62 20.25
C GLY A 133 -2.75 -7.91 19.16
N SER A 134 -2.94 -7.03 18.22
CA SER A 134 -4.01 -7.13 17.21
C SER A 134 -3.64 -6.66 15.80
N GLY A 135 -2.41 -6.20 15.61
CA GLY A 135 -1.97 -5.69 14.31
C GLY A 135 -1.97 -6.76 13.23
N SER A 136 -2.27 -6.33 12.02
CA SER A 136 -2.14 -7.14 10.81
C SER A 136 -1.68 -6.30 9.63
N ILE A 137 -1.06 -6.95 8.65
CA ILE A 137 -0.68 -6.35 7.39
C ILE A 137 -0.94 -7.34 6.26
N ASN A 138 -1.48 -6.86 5.16
CA ASN A 138 -1.69 -7.66 3.96
C ASN A 138 -0.36 -7.96 3.25
N ASN A 139 -0.39 -8.91 2.30
CA ASN A 139 0.77 -9.16 1.45
C ASN A 139 1.09 -7.89 0.63
N PRO A 140 2.27 -7.25 0.82
CA PRO A 140 2.62 -6.01 0.16
C PRO A 140 2.77 -6.13 -1.36
N GLU A 141 2.93 -7.34 -1.89
CA GLU A 141 2.90 -7.59 -3.35
C GLU A 141 1.52 -7.30 -3.95
N LYS A 142 0.46 -7.45 -3.16
CA LYS A 142 -0.94 -7.27 -3.62
C LYS A 142 -1.48 -5.91 -3.27
N ILE A 143 -1.51 -5.56 -1.98
CA ILE A 143 -2.10 -4.32 -1.50
C ILE A 143 -1.38 -3.81 -0.25
N TYR A 144 -1.21 -2.51 -0.15
CA TYR A 144 -0.72 -1.85 1.05
C TYR A 144 -1.90 -1.61 1.99
N HIS A 145 -1.96 -2.38 3.05
CA HIS A 145 -2.94 -2.21 4.12
C HIS A 145 -2.41 -2.82 5.41
N LEU A 146 -2.16 -1.95 6.38
CA LEU A 146 -1.82 -2.29 7.75
C LEU A 146 -2.96 -1.81 8.64
N GLU A 147 -3.35 -2.61 9.63
CA GLU A 147 -4.35 -2.24 10.60
C GLU A 147 -3.99 -2.72 12.00
N ILE A 148 -4.45 -1.98 13.02
CA ILE A 148 -4.38 -2.35 14.44
C ILE A 148 -5.76 -2.10 15.03
N ASN A 149 -6.33 -3.12 15.68
CA ASN A 149 -7.67 -3.08 16.23
C ASN A 149 -7.63 -2.90 17.75
N TYR A 150 -8.24 -1.84 18.23
CA TYR A 150 -8.30 -1.52 19.66
C TYR A 150 -9.65 -1.89 20.25
N ASN A 151 -9.73 -1.96 21.57
CA ASN A 151 -10.95 -2.26 22.29
C ASN A 151 -11.91 -1.06 22.40
N CYS A 152 -11.41 0.19 22.24
CA CYS A 152 -12.22 1.40 22.21
C CYS A 152 -11.56 2.53 21.41
N GLU A 153 -12.35 3.54 21.03
CA GLU A 153 -11.90 4.69 20.24
C GLU A 153 -10.89 5.58 20.97
N LYS A 154 -11.02 5.77 22.27
CA LYS A 154 -10.09 6.59 23.07
C LYS A 154 -8.65 6.08 22.95
N ASN A 155 -8.46 4.76 22.94
CA ASN A 155 -7.15 4.16 22.77
C ASN A 155 -6.58 4.41 21.37
N VAL A 156 -7.44 4.36 20.33
CA VAL A 156 -7.02 4.70 18.95
C VAL A 156 -6.56 6.15 18.88
N ASP A 157 -7.34 7.09 19.44
CA ASP A 157 -7.03 8.52 19.41
C ASP A 157 -5.68 8.80 20.08
N TYR A 158 -5.44 8.19 21.24
CA TYR A 158 -4.17 8.33 21.94
C TYR A 158 -2.97 7.86 21.07
N ILE A 159 -3.09 6.68 20.46
CA ILE A 159 -2.01 6.14 19.59
C ILE A 159 -1.80 7.02 18.36
N ILE A 160 -2.86 7.56 17.78
CA ILE A 160 -2.75 8.51 16.65
C ILE A 160 -1.95 9.75 17.07
N ASP A 161 -2.23 10.30 18.25
CA ASP A 161 -1.51 11.48 18.74
C ASP A 161 -0.03 11.17 19.04
N VAL A 162 0.28 9.96 19.53
CA VAL A 162 1.67 9.48 19.65
C VAL A 162 2.34 9.43 18.29
N LEU A 163 1.72 8.78 17.28
CA LEU A 163 2.31 8.60 15.96
C LEU A 163 2.53 9.92 15.20
N LYS A 164 1.65 10.91 15.41
CA LYS A 164 1.81 12.25 14.84
C LYS A 164 3.10 12.95 15.31
N LYS A 165 3.55 12.73 16.55
CA LYS A 165 4.81 13.30 17.07
C LYS A 165 6.02 12.84 16.24
N TYR A 166 5.91 11.69 15.60
CA TYR A 166 6.97 11.06 14.79
C TYR A 166 6.72 11.18 13.28
N ASP A 167 5.83 12.09 12.86
CA ASP A 167 5.47 12.32 11.46
C ASP A 167 5.00 11.04 10.74
N ILE A 168 4.21 10.23 11.46
CA ILE A 168 3.60 9.01 10.91
C ILE A 168 2.09 9.26 10.76
N ASN A 169 1.63 9.34 9.52
CA ASN A 169 0.26 9.64 9.20
C ASN A 169 -0.59 8.38 9.10
N VAL A 170 -1.54 8.25 10.00
CA VAL A 170 -2.46 7.11 10.07
C VAL A 170 -3.91 7.57 10.01
N LYS A 171 -4.82 6.67 9.68
CA LYS A 171 -6.25 6.93 9.61
C LYS A 171 -6.99 6.10 10.64
N LYS A 172 -8.15 6.61 11.06
CA LYS A 172 -9.06 5.95 12.01
C LYS A 172 -10.36 5.56 11.33
N LEU A 173 -10.86 4.39 11.68
CA LEU A 173 -12.23 3.96 11.39
C LEU A 173 -12.76 3.23 12.63
N ASN A 174 -13.67 3.86 13.38
CA ASN A 174 -14.13 3.36 14.68
C ASN A 174 -12.95 3.02 15.61
N ASN A 175 -12.88 1.77 16.07
CA ASN A 175 -11.83 1.27 16.96
C ASN A 175 -10.57 0.78 16.23
N THR A 176 -10.44 1.04 14.92
CA THR A 176 -9.34 0.57 14.10
C THR A 176 -8.49 1.73 13.61
N LEU A 177 -7.18 1.64 13.86
CA LEU A 177 -6.16 2.43 13.19
C LEU A 177 -5.75 1.70 11.92
N TYR A 178 -5.66 2.40 10.79
CA TYR A 178 -5.20 1.78 9.54
C TYR A 178 -4.33 2.71 8.69
N VAL A 179 -3.49 2.08 7.86
CA VAL A 179 -2.59 2.74 6.93
C VAL A 179 -2.65 2.04 5.56
N LYS A 180 -2.79 2.81 4.48
CA LYS A 180 -2.81 2.30 3.09
C LYS A 180 -1.69 2.88 2.24
N ASP A 181 -0.97 3.86 2.77
CA ASP A 181 0.19 4.43 2.11
C ASP A 181 1.44 3.61 2.42
N GLY A 182 2.24 3.30 1.39
CA GLY A 182 3.42 2.44 1.53
C GLY A 182 4.54 3.10 2.33
N GLU A 183 4.73 4.41 2.21
CA GLU A 183 5.75 5.14 2.97
C GLU A 183 5.40 5.21 4.45
N GLU A 184 4.14 5.50 4.76
CA GLU A 184 3.66 5.54 6.14
C GLU A 184 3.68 4.16 6.81
N ILE A 185 3.41 3.07 6.05
CA ILE A 185 3.58 1.70 6.56
C ILE A 185 5.05 1.44 6.90
N SER A 186 5.97 1.85 6.04
CA SER A 186 7.40 1.68 6.25
C SER A 186 7.87 2.44 7.49
N LYS A 187 7.47 3.71 7.64
CA LYS A 187 7.74 4.52 8.83
C LYS A 187 7.20 3.85 10.11
N LEU A 188 5.96 3.35 10.08
CA LEU A 188 5.36 2.69 11.24
C LEU A 188 6.10 1.40 11.61
N LEU A 189 6.46 0.56 10.64
CA LEU A 189 7.24 -0.67 10.86
C LEU A 189 8.63 -0.36 11.43
N ALA A 190 9.31 0.68 10.91
CA ALA A 190 10.59 1.15 11.44
C ALA A 190 10.45 1.66 12.87
N PHE A 191 9.42 2.46 13.15
CA PHE A 191 9.13 3.00 14.47
C PHE A 191 8.96 1.90 15.52
N ILE A 192 8.21 0.85 15.22
CA ILE A 192 8.03 -0.26 16.18
C ILE A 192 9.22 -1.22 16.26
N GLY A 193 10.23 -1.07 15.38
CA GLY A 193 11.48 -1.82 15.40
C GLY A 193 11.51 -3.08 14.52
N ALA A 194 10.64 -3.19 13.50
CA ALA A 194 10.61 -4.29 12.54
C ALA A 194 11.59 -4.08 11.37
N ASN A 195 12.86 -3.84 11.66
CA ASN A 195 13.84 -3.37 10.68
C ASN A 195 14.06 -4.33 9.50
N SER A 196 14.13 -5.64 9.74
CA SER A 196 14.28 -6.63 8.66
C SER A 196 13.04 -6.68 7.78
N SER A 197 11.86 -6.50 8.37
CA SER A 197 10.60 -6.46 7.64
C SER A 197 10.44 -5.17 6.84
N VAL A 198 10.97 -4.04 7.31
CA VAL A 198 11.06 -2.77 6.56
C VAL A 198 11.87 -2.96 5.29
N LEU A 199 13.07 -3.54 5.39
CA LEU A 199 13.91 -3.79 4.22
C LEU A 199 13.20 -4.64 3.16
N LYS A 200 12.55 -5.72 3.57
CA LYS A 200 11.76 -6.57 2.67
C LYS A 200 10.55 -5.83 2.07
N PHE A 201 9.90 -4.98 2.86
CA PHE A 201 8.77 -4.20 2.39
C PHE A 201 9.19 -3.18 1.34
N GLU A 202 10.30 -2.47 1.57
CA GLU A 202 10.87 -1.51 0.61
C GLU A 202 11.35 -2.19 -0.68
N GLU A 203 11.98 -3.36 -0.59
CA GLU A 203 12.34 -4.16 -1.76
C GLU A 203 11.11 -4.46 -2.62
N ILE A 204 10.01 -4.93 -2.00
CA ILE A 204 8.76 -5.19 -2.72
C ILE A 204 8.18 -3.91 -3.33
N ARG A 205 8.26 -2.76 -2.65
CA ARG A 205 7.81 -1.46 -3.19
C ARG A 205 8.56 -1.10 -4.46
N VAL A 206 9.90 -1.15 -4.43
CA VAL A 206 10.74 -0.84 -5.60
C VAL A 206 10.37 -1.74 -6.78
N PHE A 207 10.24 -3.05 -6.59
CA PHE A 207 9.85 -3.97 -7.65
C PHE A 207 8.45 -3.68 -8.22
N ARG A 208 7.49 -3.33 -7.36
CA ARG A 208 6.14 -2.94 -7.82
C ARG A 208 6.17 -1.67 -8.67
N ASP A 209 6.90 -0.66 -8.24
CA ASP A 209 7.01 0.61 -8.95
C ASP A 209 7.70 0.44 -10.31
N MET A 210 8.77 -0.36 -10.37
CA MET A 210 9.42 -0.73 -11.63
C MET A 210 8.44 -1.43 -12.57
N ARG A 211 7.70 -2.44 -12.10
CA ARG A 211 6.69 -3.17 -12.90
C ARG A 211 5.59 -2.25 -13.40
N ASN A 212 5.08 -1.39 -12.54
CA ASN A 212 4.03 -0.43 -12.91
C ASN A 212 4.52 0.56 -13.98
N ASN A 213 5.75 1.04 -13.88
CA ASN A 213 6.33 1.94 -14.86
C ASN A 213 6.53 1.24 -16.23
N VAL A 214 7.04 0.00 -16.23
CA VAL A 214 7.16 -0.79 -17.45
C VAL A 214 5.78 -1.03 -18.08
N ASN A 215 4.78 -1.43 -17.31
CA ASN A 215 3.43 -1.64 -17.81
C ASN A 215 2.82 -0.35 -18.40
N ARG A 216 3.03 0.81 -17.76
CA ARG A 216 2.58 2.10 -18.30
C ARG A 216 3.25 2.43 -19.64
N LEU A 217 4.56 2.19 -19.75
CA LEU A 217 5.30 2.41 -20.99
C LEU A 217 4.78 1.50 -22.10
N VAL A 218 4.67 0.19 -21.85
CA VAL A 218 4.14 -0.80 -22.81
C VAL A 218 2.72 -0.43 -23.24
N ASN A 219 1.84 -0.07 -22.30
CA ASN A 219 0.46 0.33 -22.63
C ASN A 219 0.43 1.60 -23.50
N CYS A 220 1.29 2.58 -23.22
CA CYS A 220 1.41 3.80 -24.00
C CYS A 220 1.88 3.51 -25.44
N GLU A 221 2.95 2.71 -25.57
CA GLU A 221 3.49 2.34 -26.89
C GLU A 221 2.49 1.52 -27.70
N THR A 222 1.82 0.53 -27.07
CA THR A 222 0.77 -0.27 -27.71
C THR A 222 -0.40 0.60 -28.17
N ALA A 223 -0.85 1.54 -27.36
CA ALA A 223 -1.92 2.46 -27.73
C ALA A 223 -1.53 3.37 -28.92
N ASN A 224 -0.29 3.85 -28.93
CA ASN A 224 0.24 4.66 -30.03
C ASN A 224 0.38 3.85 -31.33
N LEU A 225 0.87 2.62 -31.23
CA LEU A 225 0.99 1.69 -32.35
C LEU A 225 -0.40 1.39 -32.95
N ASN A 226 -1.37 1.04 -32.13
CA ASN A 226 -2.75 0.77 -32.55
C ASN A 226 -3.39 1.98 -33.24
N LYS A 227 -3.19 3.19 -32.73
CA LYS A 227 -3.65 4.44 -33.40
C LYS A 227 -3.03 4.58 -34.79
N THR A 228 -1.74 4.29 -34.93
CA THR A 228 -1.01 4.41 -36.19
C THR A 228 -1.50 3.36 -37.19
N ILE A 229 -1.67 2.12 -36.77
CA ILE A 229 -2.19 1.03 -37.63
C ILE A 229 -3.63 1.35 -38.07
N ASN A 230 -4.51 1.71 -37.16
CA ASN A 230 -5.90 2.03 -37.50
C ASN A 230 -5.99 3.21 -38.47
N ALA A 231 -5.14 4.22 -38.30
CA ALA A 231 -5.07 5.35 -39.24
C ALA A 231 -4.62 4.91 -40.63
N ALA A 232 -3.58 4.05 -40.73
CA ALA A 232 -3.09 3.52 -41.98
C ALA A 232 -4.16 2.65 -42.68
N LEU A 233 -4.84 1.77 -41.96
CA LEU A 233 -5.94 0.94 -42.48
C LEU A 233 -7.07 1.81 -43.05
N LYS A 234 -7.49 2.81 -42.27
CA LYS A 234 -8.52 3.76 -42.77
C LYS A 234 -8.09 4.47 -44.03
N GLN A 235 -6.85 4.95 -44.09
CA GLN A 235 -6.28 5.60 -45.30
C GLN A 235 -6.32 4.67 -46.51
N ILE A 236 -5.90 3.41 -46.34
CA ILE A 236 -5.91 2.40 -47.37
C ILE A 236 -7.32 2.08 -47.88
N ASP A 237 -8.27 1.95 -46.94
CA ASP A 237 -9.67 1.69 -47.29
C ASP A 237 -10.31 2.87 -48.02
N ASP A 238 -10.00 4.11 -47.64
CA ASP A 238 -10.46 5.31 -48.31
C ASP A 238 -9.91 5.39 -49.75
N ILE A 239 -8.62 5.10 -49.93
CA ILE A 239 -8.00 5.10 -51.25
C ILE A 239 -8.59 3.99 -52.17
N LYS A 240 -8.76 2.76 -51.63
CA LYS A 240 -9.39 1.65 -52.34
C LYS A 240 -10.83 1.98 -52.75
N PHE A 241 -11.59 2.64 -51.85
CA PHE A 241 -12.94 3.09 -52.14
C PHE A 241 -12.99 4.10 -53.29
N ILE A 242 -12.12 5.13 -53.28
CA ILE A 242 -12.01 6.10 -54.38
C ILE A 242 -11.69 5.44 -55.72
N LYS A 243 -10.75 4.48 -55.71
CA LYS A 243 -10.39 3.68 -56.92
C LYS A 243 -11.59 2.86 -57.41
N LYS A 244 -12.35 2.23 -56.53
CA LYS A 244 -13.55 1.46 -56.85
C LYS A 244 -14.63 2.30 -57.51
N MET A 245 -14.79 3.56 -57.03
CA MET A 245 -15.72 4.54 -57.57
C MET A 245 -15.26 5.17 -58.90
N LYS A 246 -14.09 4.78 -59.45
CA LYS A 246 -13.46 5.34 -60.64
C LYS A 246 -13.20 6.85 -60.60
N LYS A 247 -13.05 7.39 -59.34
CA LYS A 247 -12.86 8.84 -59.10
C LYS A 247 -11.40 9.16 -58.73
N PHE A 248 -10.46 8.25 -58.86
CA PHE A 248 -9.05 8.42 -58.50
C PHE A 248 -8.37 9.55 -59.32
N ASN A 249 -8.72 9.70 -60.59
CA ASN A 249 -8.17 10.72 -61.46
C ASN A 249 -8.71 12.14 -61.16
N GLU A 250 -9.70 12.30 -60.28
CA GLU A 250 -10.18 13.62 -59.78
C GLU A 250 -9.27 14.15 -58.67
N LEU A 251 -8.40 13.31 -58.11
CA LEU A 251 -7.38 13.76 -57.16
C LEU A 251 -6.25 14.48 -57.88
N SER A 252 -5.65 15.47 -57.25
CA SER A 252 -4.42 16.11 -57.80
C SER A 252 -3.26 15.12 -57.87
N GLU A 253 -2.31 15.35 -58.74
CA GLU A 253 -1.13 14.47 -58.96
C GLU A 253 -0.39 14.16 -57.67
N ASN A 254 -0.20 15.16 -56.78
CA ASN A 254 0.45 15.00 -55.48
C ASN A 254 -0.36 14.09 -54.52
N LEU A 255 -1.69 14.06 -54.63
CA LEU A 255 -2.54 13.17 -53.84
C LEU A 255 -2.56 11.74 -54.42
N GLN A 256 -2.50 11.63 -55.75
CA GLN A 256 -2.40 10.32 -56.41
C GLN A 256 -1.08 9.63 -56.10
N GLU A 257 0.04 10.39 -56.10
CA GLU A 257 1.38 9.88 -55.77
C GLU A 257 1.40 9.28 -54.36
N ILE A 258 0.98 10.07 -53.36
CA ILE A 258 0.99 9.60 -51.94
C ILE A 258 0.00 8.46 -51.71
N ALA A 259 -1.14 8.44 -52.40
CA ALA A 259 -2.14 7.37 -52.31
C ALA A 259 -1.53 6.03 -52.86
N ASN A 260 -0.84 6.06 -53.97
CA ASN A 260 -0.18 4.89 -54.51
C ASN A 260 0.94 4.38 -53.60
N LEU A 261 1.81 5.26 -53.11
CA LEU A 261 2.86 4.92 -52.14
C LEU A 261 2.30 4.30 -50.86
N ARG A 262 1.16 4.80 -50.34
CA ARG A 262 0.52 4.24 -49.14
C ARG A 262 -0.05 2.85 -49.40
N LEU A 263 -0.58 2.57 -50.60
CA LEU A 263 -1.07 1.24 -50.96
C LEU A 263 0.06 0.22 -51.11
N GLU A 264 1.19 0.65 -51.69
CA GLU A 264 2.38 -0.18 -51.89
C GLU A 264 3.13 -0.45 -50.58
N ASN A 265 3.05 0.48 -49.63
CA ASN A 265 3.78 0.46 -48.38
C ASN A 265 2.83 0.71 -47.19
N PRO A 266 1.98 -0.27 -46.83
CA PRO A 266 0.95 -0.10 -45.79
C PRO A 266 1.50 0.10 -44.37
N ASP A 267 2.68 -0.44 -44.08
CA ASP A 267 3.24 -0.55 -42.73
C ASP A 267 4.25 0.55 -42.39
N ILE A 268 4.70 1.35 -43.39
CA ILE A 268 5.72 2.35 -43.15
C ILE A 268 5.15 3.61 -42.46
N SER A 269 6.03 4.30 -41.73
CA SER A 269 5.67 5.54 -41.03
C SER A 269 5.39 6.69 -42.00
N LEU A 270 4.62 7.71 -41.54
CA LEU A 270 4.37 8.92 -42.35
C LEU A 270 5.67 9.68 -42.69
N VAL A 271 6.72 9.57 -41.86
CA VAL A 271 8.02 10.20 -42.12
C VAL A 271 8.72 9.52 -43.29
N GLU A 272 8.73 8.19 -43.30
CA GLU A 272 9.33 7.41 -44.36
C GLU A 272 8.56 7.57 -45.68
N LEU A 273 7.21 7.55 -45.59
CA LEU A 273 6.36 7.82 -46.77
C LEU A 273 6.67 9.17 -47.39
N GLY A 274 6.89 10.21 -46.54
CA GLY A 274 7.24 11.55 -46.99
C GLY A 274 8.60 11.64 -47.70
N LYS A 275 9.57 10.80 -47.35
CA LYS A 275 10.87 10.71 -47.98
C LYS A 275 10.83 10.01 -49.36
N MET A 276 9.83 9.17 -49.57
CA MET A 276 9.67 8.42 -50.83
C MET A 276 8.97 9.19 -51.95
N LEU A 277 8.42 10.35 -51.64
CA LEU A 277 7.79 11.23 -52.66
C LEU A 277 8.85 11.87 -53.56
N ASN A 278 8.50 12.13 -54.80
CA ASN A 278 9.37 12.85 -55.77
C ASN A 278 9.85 14.19 -55.21
N ASN A 279 8.95 14.90 -54.52
CA ASN A 279 9.29 16.09 -53.75
C ASN A 279 9.13 15.75 -52.26
N PRO A 280 10.20 15.39 -51.50
CA PRO A 280 10.12 14.98 -50.13
C PRO A 280 9.45 16.03 -49.22
N ILE A 281 8.53 15.61 -48.34
CA ILE A 281 7.84 16.45 -47.40
C ILE A 281 7.87 15.84 -45.99
N GLY A 282 7.70 16.70 -44.98
CA GLY A 282 7.66 16.24 -43.58
C GLY A 282 6.35 15.53 -43.21
N LYS A 283 6.35 14.88 -42.04
CA LYS A 283 5.21 14.16 -41.46
C LYS A 283 3.90 14.92 -41.55
N SER A 284 3.91 16.22 -41.23
CA SER A 284 2.72 17.06 -41.25
C SER A 284 2.12 17.25 -42.65
N GLY A 285 2.98 17.38 -43.67
CA GLY A 285 2.57 17.46 -45.08
C GLY A 285 1.96 16.16 -45.57
N VAL A 286 2.57 15.03 -45.22
CA VAL A 286 2.02 13.69 -45.52
C VAL A 286 0.65 13.51 -44.85
N ASN A 287 0.53 13.81 -43.58
CA ASN A 287 -0.72 13.69 -42.85
C ASN A 287 -1.83 14.59 -43.46
N TYR A 288 -1.48 15.81 -43.85
CA TYR A 288 -2.41 16.70 -44.53
C TYR A 288 -2.94 16.12 -45.86
N ARG A 289 -2.02 15.61 -46.72
CA ARG A 289 -2.41 15.01 -48.02
C ARG A 289 -3.31 13.80 -47.80
N LEU A 290 -2.94 12.87 -46.91
CA LEU A 290 -3.75 11.67 -46.59
C LEU A 290 -5.10 12.02 -46.00
N LYS A 291 -5.18 13.08 -45.13
CA LYS A 291 -6.46 13.59 -44.61
C LYS A 291 -7.31 14.17 -45.72
N SER A 292 -6.75 14.87 -46.70
CA SER A 292 -7.49 15.37 -47.89
C SER A 292 -8.10 14.23 -48.69
N ILE A 293 -7.38 13.13 -48.87
CA ILE A 293 -7.89 11.93 -49.53
C ILE A 293 -9.03 11.32 -48.76
N SER A 294 -8.91 11.20 -47.40
CA SER A 294 -10.01 10.69 -46.56
C SER A 294 -11.24 11.59 -46.63
N ASN A 295 -11.08 12.92 -46.59
CA ASN A 295 -12.19 13.85 -46.72
C ASN A 295 -12.91 13.66 -48.10
N PHE A 296 -12.18 13.55 -49.18
CA PHE A 296 -12.74 13.26 -50.49
C PHE A 296 -13.50 11.95 -50.54
N ALA A 297 -12.98 10.89 -49.93
CA ALA A 297 -13.68 9.61 -49.79
C ALA A 297 -15.01 9.77 -49.01
N ASP A 298 -14.99 10.55 -47.93
CA ASP A 298 -16.20 10.81 -47.09
C ASP A 298 -17.23 11.63 -47.87
N GLU A 299 -16.84 12.61 -48.67
CA GLU A 299 -17.72 13.36 -49.57
C GLU A 299 -18.39 12.45 -50.63
N LEU A 300 -17.64 11.50 -51.17
CA LEU A 300 -18.16 10.55 -52.12
C LEU A 300 -19.18 9.59 -51.43
N ARG A 301 -18.91 9.14 -50.23
CA ARG A 301 -19.83 8.29 -49.47
C ARG A 301 -21.18 9.02 -49.20
N ASN A 302 -21.09 10.30 -48.81
CA ASN A 302 -22.28 11.11 -48.49
C ASN A 302 -23.13 11.48 -49.71
N LYS A 303 -22.57 11.45 -50.93
CA LYS A 303 -23.34 11.68 -52.16
C LYS A 303 -24.09 10.45 -52.66
N TRP A 304 -23.82 9.30 -52.09
CA TRP A 304 -24.44 7.99 -52.48
C TRP A 304 -25.40 7.45 -51.40
N ILE A 305 -25.67 8.21 -50.36
CA ILE A 305 -26.76 8.01 -49.40
C ILE A 305 -27.90 8.96 -49.79
#